data_3a454785faeecd42fdaa9d438e23eb41
#
_entry.id   3a454785faeecd42fdaa9d438e23eb41
#
_cell.length_a   1.000
_cell.length_b   1.000
_cell.length_c   1.000
_cell.angle_alpha   90.00
_cell.angle_beta   90.00
_cell.angle_gamma   90.00
#
_symmetry.space_group_name_H-M   'P 1'
#
loop_
_entity.id
_entity.type
_entity.pdbx_description
1 polymer ?
#
loop_
_entity_poly.entity_id
_entity_poly.type
_entity_poly.pdbx_seq_one_letter_code
_entity_poly.pdbx_strand_id
1 'polypeptide(L)'
;MSFSKNMMKAKEEVLEAVQPYFRPVEAIAEKNTLKVLETMRACKVSDAHFALSSGYAYDDIGRTKIEEVVAKVFGAERALCRMQFVSGTHALATVLLGILRPGDRLVSLTGKPYDTMQTVIGYDNPSAGSLKEFDVLYDELPMKDGKVDLSGIAGVLKDKTKMVLIQRSRGYSMRQPLTIGEIKEITA
;
A
#
# COMPACT_ATOMS: atom_id res chain seq x y z
N MET A 1 -22.50 12.47 -31.45
CA MET A 1 -23.05 13.50 -30.56
C MET A 1 -22.01 14.59 -30.39
N SER A 2 -22.34 15.85 -30.67
CA SER A 2 -21.42 16.97 -30.39
C SER A 2 -21.87 17.67 -29.11
N PHE A 3 -20.94 18.00 -28.25
CA PHE A 3 -21.24 18.76 -27.04
C PHE A 3 -21.62 20.20 -27.39
N SER A 4 -22.50 20.81 -26.58
CA SER A 4 -22.90 22.21 -26.82
C SER A 4 -21.70 23.15 -26.60
N LYS A 5 -21.71 24.30 -27.29
CA LYS A 5 -20.65 25.32 -27.12
C LYS A 5 -20.48 25.76 -25.65
N ASN A 6 -21.59 25.83 -24.92
CA ASN A 6 -21.55 26.21 -23.50
C ASN A 6 -20.85 25.16 -22.63
N MET A 7 -21.03 23.85 -22.93
CA MET A 7 -20.30 22.79 -22.23
C MET A 7 -18.81 22.83 -22.53
N MET A 8 -18.43 23.10 -23.77
CA MET A 8 -17.01 23.20 -24.12
C MET A 8 -16.34 24.39 -23.43
N LYS A 9 -17.02 25.55 -23.36
CA LYS A 9 -16.54 26.73 -22.67
C LYS A 9 -16.40 26.45 -21.15
N ALA A 10 -17.41 25.86 -20.51
CA ALA A 10 -17.36 25.50 -19.11
C ALA A 10 -16.22 24.49 -18.80
N LYS A 11 -15.98 23.53 -19.70
CA LYS A 11 -14.84 22.62 -19.60
C LYS A 11 -13.50 23.36 -19.59
N GLU A 12 -13.31 24.33 -20.50
CA GLU A 12 -12.07 25.10 -20.60
C GLU A 12 -11.84 25.93 -19.33
N GLU A 13 -12.88 26.62 -18.86
CA GLU A 13 -12.82 27.42 -17.62
C GLU A 13 -12.46 26.56 -16.40
N VAL A 14 -13.06 25.37 -16.27
CA VAL A 14 -12.75 24.44 -15.19
C VAL A 14 -11.33 23.91 -15.30
N LEU A 15 -10.88 23.52 -16.49
CA LEU A 15 -9.52 23.02 -16.71
C LEU A 15 -8.48 24.07 -16.35
N GLU A 16 -8.70 25.32 -16.72
CA GLU A 16 -7.81 26.43 -16.35
C GLU A 16 -7.77 26.64 -14.82
N ALA A 17 -8.93 26.62 -14.18
CA ALA A 17 -9.04 26.79 -12.72
C ALA A 17 -8.34 25.68 -11.90
N VAL A 18 -8.30 24.43 -12.41
CA VAL A 18 -7.68 23.29 -11.71
C VAL A 18 -6.20 23.11 -12.03
N GLN A 19 -5.67 23.71 -13.09
CA GLN A 19 -4.25 23.59 -13.48
C GLN A 19 -3.24 23.85 -12.34
N PRO A 20 -3.41 24.85 -11.48
CA PRO A 20 -2.48 25.07 -10.38
C PRO A 20 -2.38 23.90 -9.40
N TYR A 21 -3.45 23.11 -9.30
CA TYR A 21 -3.49 21.91 -8.44
C TYR A 21 -2.88 20.68 -9.13
N PHE A 22 -2.91 20.62 -10.47
CA PHE A 22 -2.35 19.50 -11.23
C PHE A 22 -0.84 19.59 -11.40
N ARG A 23 -0.29 20.79 -11.63
CA ARG A 23 1.15 20.99 -11.85
C ARG A 23 2.06 20.33 -10.79
N PRO A 24 1.80 20.46 -9.48
CA PRO A 24 2.62 19.76 -8.48
C PRO A 24 2.54 18.23 -8.59
N VAL A 25 1.36 17.70 -8.94
CA VAL A 25 1.16 16.25 -9.12
C VAL A 25 1.90 15.76 -10.36
N GLU A 26 1.82 16.51 -11.47
CA GLU A 26 2.55 16.23 -12.71
C GLU A 26 4.06 16.20 -12.50
N ALA A 27 4.60 17.17 -11.76
CA ALA A 27 6.04 17.21 -11.44
C ALA A 27 6.47 15.99 -10.60
N ILE A 28 5.64 15.54 -9.65
CA ILE A 28 5.89 14.32 -8.88
C ILE A 28 5.80 13.09 -9.78
N ALA A 29 4.82 13.03 -10.67
CA ALA A 29 4.64 11.93 -11.62
C ALA A 29 5.84 11.82 -12.56
N GLU A 30 6.30 12.93 -13.14
CA GLU A 30 7.50 12.98 -13.98
C GLU A 30 8.73 12.43 -13.26
N LYS A 31 9.02 12.95 -12.06
CA LYS A 31 10.14 12.49 -11.24
C LYS A 31 10.09 10.97 -10.96
N ASN A 32 8.91 10.45 -10.61
CA ASN A 32 8.76 9.03 -10.34
C ASN A 32 8.87 8.18 -11.61
N THR A 33 8.34 8.66 -12.73
CA THR A 33 8.47 7.99 -14.04
C THR A 33 9.94 7.89 -14.44
N LEU A 34 10.70 8.98 -14.34
CA LEU A 34 12.14 9.00 -14.63
C LEU A 34 12.89 8.02 -13.73
N LYS A 35 12.60 8.00 -12.42
CA LYS A 35 13.19 7.04 -11.47
C LYS A 35 12.97 5.59 -11.90
N VAL A 36 11.75 5.25 -12.34
CA VAL A 36 11.43 3.89 -12.80
C VAL A 36 12.19 3.56 -14.08
N LEU A 37 12.21 4.45 -15.08
CA LEU A 37 12.89 4.27 -16.34
C LEU A 37 14.42 4.11 -16.15
N GLU A 38 15.03 4.95 -15.32
CA GLU A 38 16.44 4.85 -14.97
C GLU A 38 16.76 3.52 -14.28
N THR A 39 15.87 3.06 -13.39
CA THR A 39 16.02 1.77 -12.72
C THR A 39 15.92 0.62 -13.71
N MET A 40 14.94 0.64 -14.62
CA MET A 40 14.82 -0.38 -15.68
C MET A 40 16.07 -0.43 -16.56
N ARG A 41 16.62 0.73 -16.92
CA ARG A 41 17.89 0.83 -17.66
C ARG A 41 19.06 0.26 -16.87
N ALA A 42 19.17 0.60 -15.58
CA ALA A 42 20.23 0.10 -14.69
C ALA A 42 20.14 -1.43 -14.47
N CYS A 43 18.93 -1.98 -14.47
CA CYS A 43 18.67 -3.43 -14.42
C CYS A 43 18.80 -4.12 -15.79
N LYS A 44 19.16 -3.38 -16.85
CA LYS A 44 19.31 -3.90 -18.23
C LYS A 44 18.05 -4.65 -18.70
N VAL A 45 16.87 -4.05 -18.48
CA VAL A 45 15.61 -4.60 -19.01
C VAL A 45 15.67 -4.59 -20.54
N SER A 46 15.26 -5.69 -21.16
CA SER A 46 15.25 -5.88 -22.62
C SER A 46 14.01 -6.67 -23.05
N ASP A 47 13.77 -6.78 -24.34
CA ASP A 47 12.63 -7.50 -24.93
C ASP A 47 12.55 -8.97 -24.46
N ALA A 48 13.72 -9.61 -24.22
CA ALA A 48 13.75 -10.97 -23.72
C ALA A 48 13.00 -11.16 -22.39
N HIS A 49 12.90 -10.12 -21.56
CA HIS A 49 12.19 -10.19 -20.27
C HIS A 49 10.67 -10.12 -20.42
N PHE A 50 10.16 -9.77 -21.60
CA PHE A 50 8.72 -9.73 -21.94
C PHE A 50 8.28 -10.96 -22.73
N ALA A 51 9.18 -11.92 -22.98
CA ALA A 51 8.80 -13.18 -23.61
C ALA A 51 7.77 -13.94 -22.77
N LEU A 52 6.84 -14.58 -23.44
CA LEU A 52 5.82 -15.41 -22.77
C LEU A 52 6.49 -16.54 -21.98
N SER A 53 6.06 -16.70 -20.73
CA SER A 53 6.45 -17.81 -19.87
C SER A 53 5.22 -18.35 -19.15
N SER A 54 5.30 -19.56 -18.61
CA SER A 54 4.24 -20.15 -17.79
C SER A 54 4.14 -19.53 -16.39
N GLY A 55 5.16 -18.77 -15.96
CA GLY A 55 5.31 -18.27 -14.60
C GLY A 55 5.69 -19.33 -13.57
N TYR A 56 5.78 -20.60 -13.96
CA TYR A 56 6.15 -21.72 -13.08
C TYR A 56 7.58 -22.21 -13.26
N ALA A 57 8.25 -21.85 -14.36
CA ALA A 57 9.62 -22.27 -14.61
C ALA A 57 10.60 -21.70 -13.57
N TYR A 58 11.61 -22.47 -13.24
CA TYR A 58 12.66 -22.04 -12.30
C TYR A 58 13.44 -20.84 -12.83
N ASP A 59 13.66 -20.76 -14.11
CA ASP A 59 14.48 -19.74 -14.79
C ASP A 59 13.61 -18.73 -15.55
N ASP A 60 12.53 -18.26 -14.95
CA ASP A 60 11.73 -17.19 -15.54
C ASP A 60 12.46 -15.85 -15.38
N ILE A 61 13.18 -15.46 -16.45
CA ILE A 61 14.01 -14.24 -16.46
C ILE A 61 13.18 -12.96 -16.30
N GLY A 62 11.95 -12.92 -16.83
CA GLY A 62 11.05 -11.78 -16.71
C GLY A 62 10.58 -11.58 -15.26
N ARG A 63 10.20 -12.68 -14.61
CA ARG A 63 9.81 -12.69 -13.21
C ARG A 63 10.93 -12.21 -12.28
N THR A 64 12.13 -12.75 -12.48
CA THR A 64 13.30 -12.35 -11.70
C THR A 64 13.64 -10.87 -11.93
N LYS A 65 13.54 -10.43 -13.18
CA LYS A 65 13.85 -9.05 -13.56
C LYS A 65 12.90 -8.03 -12.97
N ILE A 66 11.58 -8.29 -12.96
CA ILE A 66 10.61 -7.37 -12.35
C ILE A 66 10.84 -7.23 -10.84
N GLU A 67 11.18 -8.30 -10.15
CA GLU A 67 11.50 -8.26 -8.72
C GLU A 67 12.75 -7.43 -8.43
N GLU A 68 13.80 -7.54 -9.27
CA GLU A 68 14.99 -6.69 -9.19
C GLU A 68 14.65 -5.21 -9.39
N VAL A 69 13.86 -4.88 -10.42
CA VAL A 69 13.44 -3.50 -10.70
C VAL A 69 12.63 -2.92 -9.54
N VAL A 70 11.61 -3.65 -9.07
CA VAL A 70 10.75 -3.18 -7.97
C VAL A 70 11.57 -2.99 -6.68
N ALA A 71 12.44 -3.92 -6.33
CA ALA A 71 13.31 -3.78 -5.16
C ALA A 71 14.13 -2.48 -5.24
N LYS A 72 14.78 -2.20 -6.38
CA LYS A 72 15.58 -0.98 -6.59
C LYS A 72 14.73 0.30 -6.58
N VAL A 73 13.55 0.29 -7.20
CA VAL A 73 12.65 1.45 -7.22
C VAL A 73 12.25 1.85 -5.80
N PHE A 74 11.99 0.87 -4.93
CA PHE A 74 11.59 1.12 -3.56
C PHE A 74 12.74 1.17 -2.55
N GLY A 75 13.98 0.94 -2.99
CA GLY A 75 15.16 0.91 -2.11
C GLY A 75 15.13 -0.27 -1.13
N ALA A 76 14.50 -1.37 -1.52
CA ALA A 76 14.41 -2.60 -0.73
C ALA A 76 15.48 -3.61 -1.15
N GLU A 77 15.85 -4.50 -0.24
CA GLU A 77 16.79 -5.58 -0.54
C GLU A 77 16.21 -6.57 -1.56
N ARG A 78 14.92 -6.85 -1.43
CA ARG A 78 14.17 -7.76 -2.29
C ARG A 78 12.74 -7.31 -2.48
N ALA A 79 12.12 -7.77 -3.55
CA ALA A 79 10.70 -7.64 -3.80
C ALA A 79 10.13 -9.00 -4.23
N LEU A 80 8.84 -9.20 -3.98
CA LEU A 80 8.11 -10.36 -4.44
C LEU A 80 6.95 -9.90 -5.32
N CYS A 81 7.09 -10.08 -6.64
CA CYS A 81 6.10 -9.71 -7.64
C CYS A 81 5.62 -10.97 -8.35
N ARG A 82 4.43 -11.45 -7.99
CA ARG A 82 3.87 -12.72 -8.48
C ARG A 82 2.44 -12.53 -8.95
N MET A 83 2.09 -13.16 -10.06
CA MET A 83 0.71 -13.21 -10.55
C MET A 83 -0.23 -13.94 -9.58
N GLN A 84 0.33 -14.79 -8.72
CA GLN A 84 -0.39 -15.52 -7.69
C GLN A 84 -0.94 -14.60 -6.58
N PHE A 85 -0.43 -13.38 -6.43
CA PHE A 85 -1.06 -12.36 -5.59
C PHE A 85 -2.23 -11.73 -6.36
N VAL A 86 -3.41 -12.29 -6.20
CA VAL A 86 -4.60 -11.92 -6.96
C VAL A 86 -5.22 -10.57 -6.56
N SER A 87 -4.81 -10.02 -5.41
CA SER A 87 -5.29 -8.72 -4.92
C SER A 87 -4.35 -8.11 -3.89
N GLY A 88 -4.53 -6.81 -3.59
CA GLY A 88 -3.82 -6.15 -2.50
C GLY A 88 -4.10 -6.78 -1.14
N THR A 89 -5.34 -7.17 -0.87
CA THR A 89 -5.71 -7.89 0.36
C THR A 89 -4.96 -9.21 0.48
N HIS A 90 -4.82 -9.98 -0.61
CA HIS A 90 -4.05 -11.23 -0.60
C HIS A 90 -2.57 -10.97 -0.29
N ALA A 91 -1.97 -9.95 -0.88
CA ALA A 91 -0.57 -9.59 -0.59
C ALA A 91 -0.37 -9.22 0.89
N LEU A 92 -1.27 -8.40 1.45
CA LEU A 92 -1.22 -8.01 2.86
C LEU A 92 -1.47 -9.21 3.79
N ALA A 93 -2.47 -10.04 3.50
CA ALA A 93 -2.76 -11.25 4.27
C ALA A 93 -1.56 -12.21 4.28
N THR A 94 -0.89 -12.37 3.13
CA THR A 94 0.32 -13.20 3.03
C THR A 94 1.42 -12.71 3.95
N VAL A 95 1.64 -11.39 4.05
CA VAL A 95 2.62 -10.81 4.98
C VAL A 95 2.23 -11.07 6.43
N LEU A 96 0.96 -10.82 6.79
CA LEU A 96 0.47 -11.01 8.15
C LEU A 96 0.58 -12.48 8.59
N LEU A 97 0.05 -13.40 7.83
CA LEU A 97 0.10 -14.85 8.11
C LEU A 97 1.52 -15.43 8.00
N GLY A 98 2.36 -14.83 7.15
CA GLY A 98 3.76 -15.23 7.00
C GLY A 98 4.64 -14.89 8.21
N ILE A 99 4.36 -13.80 8.92
CA ILE A 99 5.19 -13.27 10.01
C ILE A 99 4.61 -13.58 11.39
N LEU A 100 3.28 -13.41 11.56
CA LEU A 100 2.61 -13.58 12.85
C LEU A 100 2.43 -15.05 13.21
N ARG A 101 2.55 -15.35 14.49
CA ARG A 101 2.39 -16.68 15.08
C ARG A 101 1.39 -16.64 16.22
N PRO A 102 0.82 -17.78 16.64
CA PRO A 102 -0.05 -17.84 17.82
C PRO A 102 0.56 -17.16 19.04
N GLY A 103 -0.20 -16.27 19.66
CA GLY A 103 0.22 -15.46 20.79
C GLY A 103 0.94 -14.16 20.41
N ASP A 104 1.35 -13.94 19.17
CA ASP A 104 1.85 -12.64 18.71
C ASP A 104 0.71 -11.60 18.67
N ARG A 105 1.08 -10.33 18.71
CA ARG A 105 0.16 -9.21 18.67
C ARG A 105 0.38 -8.33 17.45
N LEU A 106 -0.71 -8.05 16.73
CA LEU A 106 -0.83 -7.03 15.70
C LEU A 106 -1.46 -5.79 16.30
N VAL A 107 -0.87 -4.62 16.12
CA VAL A 107 -1.43 -3.33 16.57
C VAL A 107 -1.66 -2.41 15.36
N SER A 108 -2.89 -1.95 15.16
CA SER A 108 -3.18 -0.89 14.18
C SER A 108 -3.06 0.47 14.84
N LEU A 109 -2.16 1.33 14.35
CA LEU A 109 -1.98 2.70 14.87
C LEU A 109 -2.88 3.73 14.17
N THR A 110 -3.67 3.31 13.20
CA THR A 110 -4.54 4.19 12.40
C THR A 110 -6.03 3.86 12.55
N GLY A 111 -6.40 3.34 13.70
CA GLY A 111 -7.76 2.86 13.97
C GLY A 111 -8.07 1.58 13.20
N LYS A 112 -9.37 1.34 12.99
CA LYS A 112 -9.83 0.17 12.24
C LYS A 112 -9.24 0.14 10.84
N PRO A 113 -8.63 -0.98 10.41
CA PRO A 113 -8.18 -1.17 9.06
C PRO A 113 -9.35 -1.21 8.07
N TYR A 114 -9.02 -1.16 6.79
CA TYR A 114 -9.96 -1.35 5.70
C TYR A 114 -10.77 -2.65 5.87
N ASP A 115 -12.02 -2.67 5.42
CA ASP A 115 -13.00 -3.74 5.65
C ASP A 115 -12.50 -5.14 5.31
N THR A 116 -11.85 -5.32 4.16
CA THR A 116 -11.27 -6.62 3.78
C THR A 116 -10.17 -7.06 4.73
N MET A 117 -9.40 -6.12 5.30
CA MET A 117 -8.40 -6.43 6.32
C MET A 117 -9.02 -6.77 7.68
N GLN A 118 -10.16 -6.17 8.02
CA GLN A 118 -10.91 -6.56 9.21
C GLN A 118 -11.35 -8.02 9.13
N THR A 119 -11.76 -8.49 7.95
CA THR A 119 -12.07 -9.91 7.71
C THR A 119 -10.83 -10.80 7.89
N VAL A 120 -9.67 -10.40 7.35
CA VAL A 120 -8.40 -11.15 7.53
C VAL A 120 -8.00 -11.20 9.01
N ILE A 121 -8.18 -10.12 9.75
CA ILE A 121 -7.89 -10.04 11.19
C ILE A 121 -8.92 -10.85 12.00
N GLY A 122 -10.21 -10.74 11.68
CA GLY A 122 -11.28 -11.58 12.22
C GLY A 122 -11.83 -11.15 13.58
N TYR A 123 -11.55 -9.95 14.10
CA TYR A 123 -12.03 -9.52 15.43
C TYR A 123 -13.46 -9.00 15.42
N ASP A 124 -13.82 -8.17 14.46
CA ASP A 124 -15.19 -7.62 14.36
C ASP A 124 -16.10 -8.56 13.56
N ASN A 125 -15.52 -9.30 12.62
CA ASN A 125 -16.24 -10.24 11.76
C ASN A 125 -15.47 -11.55 11.70
N PRO A 126 -15.67 -12.45 12.69
CA PRO A 126 -14.98 -13.73 12.73
C PRO A 126 -15.19 -14.51 11.44
N SER A 127 -14.11 -14.93 10.82
CA SER A 127 -14.11 -15.66 9.57
C SER A 127 -13.09 -16.80 9.66
N ALA A 128 -13.41 -17.94 9.08
CA ALA A 128 -12.50 -19.09 9.01
C ALA A 128 -11.19 -18.66 8.30
N GLY A 129 -10.06 -19.08 8.86
CA GLY A 129 -8.74 -18.71 8.37
C GLY A 129 -8.26 -17.30 8.76
N SER A 130 -9.00 -16.58 9.63
CA SER A 130 -8.58 -15.27 10.14
C SER A 130 -7.44 -15.37 11.16
N LEU A 131 -6.71 -14.26 11.37
CA LEU A 131 -5.65 -14.18 12.37
C LEU A 131 -6.15 -14.53 13.77
N LYS A 132 -7.37 -14.14 14.11
CA LYS A 132 -8.01 -14.46 15.39
C LYS A 132 -8.15 -15.97 15.60
N GLU A 133 -8.52 -16.71 14.57
CA GLU A 133 -8.66 -18.18 14.63
C GLU A 133 -7.30 -18.87 14.87
N PHE A 134 -6.21 -18.23 14.46
CA PHE A 134 -4.83 -18.67 14.72
C PHE A 134 -4.23 -18.08 16.01
N ASP A 135 -5.04 -17.64 16.96
CA ASP A 135 -4.62 -17.08 18.26
C ASP A 135 -3.68 -15.87 18.15
N VAL A 136 -3.73 -15.12 17.06
CA VAL A 136 -3.03 -13.83 16.94
C VAL A 136 -3.87 -12.75 17.61
N LEU A 137 -3.28 -12.02 18.55
CA LEU A 137 -3.93 -10.95 19.28
C LEU A 137 -3.98 -9.67 18.42
N TYR A 138 -5.03 -8.88 18.59
CA TYR A 138 -5.20 -7.61 17.89
C TYR A 138 -5.60 -6.49 18.84
N ASP A 139 -4.97 -5.33 18.69
CA ASP A 139 -5.38 -4.08 19.31
C ASP A 139 -5.36 -2.96 18.26
N GLU A 140 -6.07 -1.88 18.53
CA GLU A 140 -6.05 -0.70 17.69
C GLU A 140 -5.97 0.58 18.53
N LEU A 141 -5.28 1.59 17.99
CA LEU A 141 -5.26 2.93 18.52
C LEU A 141 -6.27 3.78 17.74
N PRO A 142 -7.39 4.20 18.35
CA PRO A 142 -8.35 5.08 17.68
C PRO A 142 -7.69 6.39 17.24
N MET A 143 -8.03 6.85 16.05
CA MET A 143 -7.59 8.17 15.59
C MET A 143 -8.37 9.28 16.31
N LYS A 144 -7.69 10.38 16.63
CA LYS A 144 -8.27 11.62 17.17
C LYS A 144 -8.32 12.68 16.09
N ASP A 145 -9.49 13.21 15.80
CA ASP A 145 -9.70 14.27 14.78
C ASP A 145 -9.03 13.93 13.41
N GLY A 146 -9.10 12.67 13.01
CA GLY A 146 -8.52 12.18 11.76
C GLY A 146 -7.00 12.05 11.76
N LYS A 147 -6.33 12.20 12.89
CA LYS A 147 -4.89 12.06 13.09
C LYS A 147 -4.56 10.91 14.05
N VAL A 148 -3.35 10.39 13.94
CA VAL A 148 -2.85 9.39 14.89
C VAL A 148 -2.55 10.06 16.24
N ASP A 149 -3.03 9.46 17.31
CA ASP A 149 -2.70 9.91 18.68
C ASP A 149 -1.29 9.43 19.06
N LEU A 150 -0.27 10.25 18.78
CA LEU A 150 1.12 9.91 19.09
C LEU A 150 1.33 9.61 20.58
N SER A 151 0.60 10.30 21.47
CA SER A 151 0.70 10.09 22.92
C SER A 151 0.14 8.73 23.38
N GLY A 152 -0.78 8.17 22.62
CA GLY A 152 -1.41 6.87 22.89
C GLY A 152 -0.59 5.67 22.41
N ILE A 153 0.41 5.89 21.56
CA ILE A 153 1.18 4.79 20.95
C ILE A 153 1.81 3.89 22.01
N ALA A 154 2.54 4.47 22.95
CA ALA A 154 3.20 3.69 24.02
C ALA A 154 2.21 2.86 24.85
N GLY A 155 0.98 3.36 25.05
CA GLY A 155 -0.04 2.66 25.81
C GLY A 155 -0.69 1.48 25.09
N VAL A 156 -0.72 1.49 23.75
CA VAL A 156 -1.29 0.40 22.94
C VAL A 156 -0.26 -0.67 22.60
N LEU A 157 1.03 -0.33 22.58
CA LEU A 157 2.12 -1.28 22.38
C LEU A 157 2.35 -2.08 23.67
N LYS A 158 1.90 -3.32 23.68
CA LYS A 158 1.98 -4.26 24.81
C LYS A 158 3.03 -5.33 24.54
N ASP A 159 3.27 -6.14 25.56
CA ASP A 159 4.07 -7.35 25.40
C ASP A 159 3.57 -8.20 24.23
N LYS A 160 4.51 -8.83 23.54
CA LYS A 160 4.28 -9.64 22.33
C LYS A 160 3.77 -8.85 21.12
N THR A 161 3.79 -7.50 21.12
CA THR A 161 3.59 -6.73 19.91
C THR A 161 4.68 -7.07 18.90
N LYS A 162 4.30 -7.83 17.89
CA LYS A 162 5.20 -8.33 16.84
C LYS A 162 5.15 -7.47 15.60
N MET A 163 3.99 -6.89 15.30
CA MET A 163 3.76 -6.12 14.10
C MET A 163 2.88 -4.91 14.37
N VAL A 164 3.21 -3.81 13.73
CA VAL A 164 2.42 -2.58 13.71
C VAL A 164 1.87 -2.37 12.31
N LEU A 165 0.59 -2.06 12.21
CA LEU A 165 -0.11 -1.72 10.97
C LEU A 165 -0.38 -0.22 10.92
N ILE A 166 0.11 0.43 9.87
CA ILE A 166 -0.17 1.84 9.57
C ILE A 166 -0.85 1.90 8.20
N GLN A 167 -2.14 2.19 8.18
CA GLN A 167 -2.88 2.37 6.93
C GLN A 167 -2.81 3.83 6.48
N ARG A 168 -2.01 4.10 5.46
CA ARG A 168 -1.85 5.44 4.89
C ARG A 168 -3.13 5.95 4.24
N SER A 169 -3.81 5.09 3.48
CA SER A 169 -5.04 5.45 2.78
C SER A 169 -6.18 5.70 3.76
N ARG A 170 -7.11 6.59 3.38
CA ARG A 170 -8.28 6.90 4.19
C ARG A 170 -9.40 5.87 4.10
N GLY A 171 -9.33 4.95 3.12
CA GLY A 171 -10.45 4.07 2.81
C GLY A 171 -11.70 4.88 2.46
N TYR A 172 -12.83 4.56 3.07
CA TYR A 172 -14.11 5.28 2.91
C TYR A 172 -14.30 6.43 3.91
N SER A 173 -13.35 6.65 4.82
CA SER A 173 -13.45 7.73 5.81
C SER A 173 -13.21 9.11 5.17
N MET A 174 -13.71 10.17 5.83
CA MET A 174 -13.51 11.56 5.37
C MET A 174 -12.19 12.17 5.85
N ARG A 175 -11.36 11.42 6.58
CA ARG A 175 -10.05 11.91 7.02
C ARG A 175 -9.11 12.13 5.83
N GLN A 176 -8.08 12.94 6.02
CA GLN A 176 -6.99 13.04 5.03
C GLN A 176 -6.12 11.77 5.05
N PRO A 177 -5.55 11.35 3.90
CA PRO A 177 -4.53 10.30 3.88
C PRO A 177 -3.29 10.79 4.63
N LEU A 178 -2.60 9.86 5.31
CA LEU A 178 -1.35 10.19 6.00
C LEU A 178 -0.27 10.60 5.00
N THR A 179 0.45 11.66 5.32
CA THR A 179 1.67 12.07 4.63
C THR A 179 2.85 11.18 5.04
N ILE A 180 3.90 11.18 4.25
CA ILE A 180 5.15 10.48 4.63
C ILE A 180 5.80 11.12 5.87
N GLY A 181 5.62 12.45 6.06
CA GLY A 181 6.07 13.15 7.27
C GLY A 181 5.40 12.59 8.52
N GLU A 182 4.07 12.50 8.52
CA GLU A 182 3.30 11.91 9.64
C GLU A 182 3.68 10.44 9.91
N ILE A 183 3.92 9.64 8.86
CA ILE A 183 4.38 8.26 9.05
C ILE A 183 5.76 8.23 9.73
N LYS A 184 6.67 9.13 9.38
CA LYS A 184 7.98 9.24 10.04
C LYS A 184 7.84 9.60 11.52
N GLU A 185 6.94 10.52 11.87
CA GLU A 185 6.65 10.88 13.27
C GLU A 185 6.08 9.69 14.07
N ILE A 186 5.21 8.89 13.44
CA ILE A 186 4.63 7.70 14.07
C ILE A 186 5.70 6.62 14.33
N THR A 187 6.73 6.53 13.48
CA THR A 187 7.74 5.47 13.54
C THR A 187 9.06 5.89 14.23
N ALA A 188 9.17 7.12 14.68
CA ALA A 188 10.31 7.64 15.44
C ALA A 188 10.26 7.20 16.90
#